data_651c9d78c7949b56405f8770f77e5a42
#
_entry.id   651c9d78c7949b56405f8770f77e5a42
#
_cell.length_a   1.000
_cell.length_b   1.000
_cell.length_c   1.000
_cell.angle_alpha   90.00
_cell.angle_beta   90.00
_cell.angle_gamma   90.00
#
_symmetry.space_group_name_H-M   'P 1'
#
loop_
_entity.id
_entity.type
_entity.pdbx_description
1 polymer ?
#
loop_
_entity_poly.entity_id
_entity_poly.type
_entity_poly.pdbx_seq_one_letter_code
_entity_poly.pdbx_strand_id
1 'polypeptide(L)'
;MADRIDSILRDYFSGRLNLRIKQREETIRYDSQEVDENIGGGRAQNKLTRPIEDTYVRVDEDRYLNSLKKQKEDVERWIATFEPDKQKVVAYYYASKSVTWVKVAQQFHISERTAIAWRTEVKHILGAVL
;
A
#
# COMPACT_ATOMS: atom_id res chain seq x y z
N MET A 1 -8.14 9.30 -17.82
CA MET A 1 -7.07 8.31 -17.62
C MET A 1 -6.50 8.39 -16.22
N ALA A 2 -6.30 7.24 -15.59
CA ALA A 2 -5.62 7.20 -14.30
C ALA A 2 -4.13 7.48 -14.51
N ASP A 3 -3.57 8.40 -13.74
CA ASP A 3 -2.15 8.65 -13.73
C ASP A 3 -1.48 7.89 -12.58
N ARG A 4 -0.18 8.14 -12.39
CA ARG A 4 0.59 7.49 -11.33
C ARG A 4 0.01 7.74 -9.94
N ILE A 5 -0.41 8.96 -9.66
CA ILE A 5 -0.97 9.32 -8.36
C ILE A 5 -2.33 8.66 -8.14
N ASP A 6 -3.18 8.62 -9.16
CA ASP A 6 -4.45 7.90 -9.07
C ASP A 6 -4.22 6.42 -8.74
N SER A 7 -3.24 5.79 -9.37
CA SER A 7 -2.91 4.39 -9.10
C SER A 7 -2.42 4.18 -7.66
N ILE A 8 -1.56 5.06 -7.17
CA ILE A 8 -1.05 5.00 -5.81
C ILE A 8 -2.19 5.14 -4.79
N LEU A 9 -3.04 6.14 -4.97
CA LEU A 9 -4.16 6.38 -4.07
C LEU A 9 -5.17 5.23 -4.09
N ARG A 10 -5.45 4.70 -5.27
CA ARG A 10 -6.37 3.56 -5.40
C ARG A 10 -5.80 2.31 -4.74
N ASP A 11 -4.52 2.03 -4.91
CA ASP A 11 -3.87 0.90 -4.24
C ASP A 11 -3.89 1.06 -2.73
N TYR A 12 -3.67 2.27 -2.23
CA TYR A 12 -3.66 2.53 -0.80
C TYR A 12 -5.08 2.39 -0.19
N PHE A 13 -6.05 3.11 -0.73
CA PHE A 13 -7.39 3.17 -0.13
C PHE A 13 -8.24 1.94 -0.39
N SER A 14 -7.96 1.17 -1.43
CA SER A 14 -8.65 -0.11 -1.67
C SER A 14 -8.11 -1.25 -0.80
N GLY A 15 -7.01 -1.04 -0.09
CA GLY A 15 -6.34 -2.07 0.70
C GLY A 15 -5.39 -2.94 -0.11
N ARG A 16 -5.27 -2.68 -1.41
CA ARG A 16 -4.42 -3.48 -2.31
C ARG A 16 -2.95 -3.35 -1.96
N LEU A 17 -2.51 -2.16 -1.55
CA LEU A 17 -1.12 -1.94 -1.16
C LEU A 17 -0.76 -2.75 0.08
N ASN A 18 -1.61 -2.75 1.11
CA ASN A 18 -1.42 -3.58 2.30
C ASN A 18 -1.39 -5.07 1.96
N LEU A 19 -2.25 -5.49 1.04
CA LEU A 19 -2.28 -6.88 0.60
C LEU A 19 -0.98 -7.27 -0.09
N ARG A 20 -0.45 -6.41 -0.96
CA ARG A 20 0.84 -6.64 -1.62
C ARG A 20 1.98 -6.75 -0.62
N ILE A 21 1.99 -5.91 0.40
CA ILE A 21 2.99 -5.97 1.47
C ILE A 21 2.94 -7.33 2.17
N LYS A 22 1.76 -7.77 2.58
CA LYS A 22 1.58 -9.06 3.23
C LYS A 22 1.98 -10.22 2.31
N GLN A 23 1.57 -10.18 1.06
CA GLN A 23 1.92 -11.22 0.10
C GLN A 23 3.43 -11.30 -0.11
N ARG A 24 4.11 -10.16 -0.18
CA ARG A 24 5.56 -10.16 -0.35
C ARG A 24 6.27 -10.71 0.88
N GLU A 25 5.83 -10.35 2.07
CA GLU A 25 6.37 -10.89 3.31
C GLU A 25 6.20 -12.41 3.38
N GLU A 26 5.02 -12.90 3.04
CA GLU A 26 4.75 -14.34 3.04
C GLU A 26 5.58 -15.07 1.97
N THR A 27 5.75 -14.47 0.80
CA THR A 27 6.59 -15.04 -0.26
C THR A 27 8.03 -15.21 0.22
N ILE A 28 8.57 -14.20 0.89
CA ILE A 28 9.93 -14.25 1.43
C ILE A 28 10.06 -15.36 2.49
N ARG A 29 9.10 -15.45 3.38
CA ARG A 29 9.08 -16.50 4.42
C ARG A 29 8.95 -17.88 3.83
N TYR A 30 8.07 -18.03 2.84
CA TYR A 30 7.86 -19.32 2.16
C TYR A 30 9.14 -19.76 1.45
N ASP A 31 9.79 -18.88 0.72
CA ASP A 31 11.03 -19.20 0.02
C ASP A 31 12.13 -19.63 0.99
N SER A 32 12.23 -18.97 2.15
CA SER A 32 13.17 -19.36 3.19
C SER A 32 12.90 -20.76 3.71
N GLN A 33 11.64 -21.09 3.99
CA GLN A 33 11.23 -22.41 4.48
C GLN A 33 11.45 -23.47 3.42
N GLU A 34 11.10 -23.19 2.16
CA GLU A 34 11.28 -24.14 1.07
C GLU A 34 12.74 -24.47 0.85
N VAL A 35 13.63 -23.50 0.92
CA VAL A 35 15.07 -23.73 0.80
C VAL A 35 15.54 -24.64 1.92
N ASP A 36 15.09 -24.44 3.16
CA ASP A 36 15.45 -25.27 4.29
C ASP A 36 14.96 -26.71 4.11
N GLU A 37 13.76 -26.90 3.59
CA GLU A 37 13.21 -28.23 3.33
C GLU A 37 13.99 -28.96 2.24
N ASN A 38 14.38 -28.26 1.19
CA ASN A 38 15.10 -28.85 0.05
C ASN A 38 16.49 -29.34 0.43
N ILE A 39 17.10 -28.78 1.45
CA ILE A 39 18.42 -29.18 1.87
C ILE A 39 18.40 -30.52 2.61
N GLY A 40 17.34 -30.88 3.31
CA GLY A 40 17.14 -32.18 3.93
C GLY A 40 18.38 -32.80 4.60
N GLY A 41 18.23 -33.94 5.22
CA GLY A 41 19.34 -34.70 5.79
C GLY A 41 20.06 -33.98 6.93
N GLY A 42 21.31 -34.38 7.19
CA GLY A 42 22.09 -33.88 8.31
C GLY A 42 22.43 -32.39 8.24
N ARG A 43 22.41 -31.82 7.04
CA ARG A 43 22.71 -30.41 6.87
C ARG A 43 21.56 -29.51 7.34
N ALA A 44 20.36 -30.02 7.39
CA ALA A 44 19.21 -29.27 7.84
C ALA A 44 19.36 -28.81 9.31
N GLN A 45 20.08 -29.53 10.11
CA GLN A 45 20.29 -29.18 11.52
C GLN A 45 21.00 -27.85 11.69
N ASN A 46 21.99 -27.57 10.87
CA ASN A 46 22.73 -26.32 10.97
C ASN A 46 21.90 -25.12 10.52
N LYS A 47 20.93 -25.32 9.65
CA LYS A 47 20.04 -24.26 9.20
C LYS A 47 18.85 -24.05 10.13
N LEU A 48 18.42 -25.09 10.79
CA LEU A 48 17.32 -25.00 11.76
C LEU A 48 17.67 -24.11 12.94
N THR A 49 18.95 -23.81 13.17
CA THR A 49 19.34 -22.91 14.25
C THR A 49 19.00 -21.45 13.99
N ARG A 50 18.79 -21.06 12.70
CA ARG A 50 18.58 -19.64 12.36
C ARG A 50 17.50 -19.34 11.31
N PRO A 51 16.52 -20.18 11.05
CA PRO A 51 15.57 -19.89 9.96
C PRO A 51 14.76 -18.63 10.21
N ILE A 52 14.46 -18.30 11.46
CA ILE A 52 13.68 -17.10 11.82
C ILE A 52 14.52 -15.84 11.63
N GLU A 53 15.78 -15.85 12.06
CA GLU A 53 16.69 -14.72 11.88
C GLU A 53 16.91 -14.42 10.40
N ASP A 54 17.17 -15.43 9.58
CA ASP A 54 17.39 -15.29 8.16
C ASP A 54 16.14 -14.71 7.48
N THR A 55 14.96 -15.11 7.90
CA THR A 55 13.70 -14.58 7.38
C THR A 55 13.55 -13.09 7.69
N TYR A 56 13.83 -12.69 8.92
CA TYR A 56 13.75 -11.29 9.31
C TYR A 56 14.74 -10.42 8.53
N VAL A 57 15.97 -10.90 8.37
CA VAL A 57 16.99 -10.19 7.60
C VAL A 57 16.54 -10.02 6.15
N ARG A 58 16.00 -11.07 5.53
CA ARG A 58 15.50 -11.00 4.15
C ARG A 58 14.34 -10.01 3.99
N VAL A 59 13.41 -10.00 4.92
CA VAL A 59 12.29 -9.05 4.92
C VAL A 59 12.83 -7.63 4.99
N ASP A 60 13.79 -7.37 5.88
CA ASP A 60 14.34 -6.04 6.06
C ASP A 60 15.15 -5.56 4.85
N GLU A 61 15.83 -6.48 4.14
CA GLU A 61 16.68 -6.16 3.00
C GLU A 61 15.94 -6.16 1.66
N ASP A 62 14.71 -6.63 1.61
CA ASP A 62 13.97 -6.71 0.36
C ASP A 62 13.60 -5.32 -0.13
N ARG A 63 14.18 -4.94 -1.27
CA ARG A 63 13.98 -3.60 -1.84
C ARG A 63 12.55 -3.36 -2.31
N TYR A 64 11.93 -4.38 -2.88
CA TYR A 64 10.54 -4.28 -3.32
C TYR A 64 9.61 -4.05 -2.14
N LEU A 65 9.75 -4.86 -1.09
CA LEU A 65 8.95 -4.72 0.12
C LEU A 65 9.16 -3.35 0.77
N ASN A 66 10.40 -2.90 0.87
CA ASN A 66 10.71 -1.60 1.45
C ASN A 66 10.13 -0.45 0.65
N SER A 67 10.11 -0.56 -0.69
CA SER A 67 9.48 0.45 -1.53
C SER A 67 7.97 0.51 -1.33
N LEU A 68 7.31 -0.64 -1.16
CA LEU A 68 5.88 -0.70 -0.86
C LEU A 68 5.56 -0.07 0.50
N LYS A 69 6.35 -0.39 1.52
CA LYS A 69 6.18 0.18 2.86
C LYS A 69 6.40 1.69 2.86
N LYS A 70 7.41 2.15 2.15
CA LYS A 70 7.70 3.58 2.03
C LYS A 70 6.54 4.31 1.33
N GLN A 71 6.01 3.73 0.26
CA GLN A 71 4.86 4.29 -0.45
C GLN A 71 3.67 4.45 0.50
N LYS A 72 3.39 3.43 1.29
CA LYS A 72 2.31 3.47 2.29
C LYS A 72 2.54 4.59 3.31
N GLU A 73 3.73 4.66 3.87
CA GLU A 73 4.08 5.69 4.86
C GLU A 73 3.98 7.10 4.29
N ASP A 74 4.47 7.30 3.07
CA ASP A 74 4.43 8.61 2.41
C ASP A 74 2.99 9.05 2.15
N VAL A 75 2.13 8.15 1.65
CA VAL A 75 0.72 8.47 1.44
C VAL A 75 0.05 8.83 2.77
N GLU A 76 0.25 8.04 3.82
CA GLU A 76 -0.33 8.30 5.13
C GLU A 76 0.11 9.65 5.68
N ARG A 77 1.39 9.96 5.56
CA ARG A 77 1.95 11.23 6.05
C ARG A 77 1.33 12.43 5.36
N TRP A 78 1.27 12.40 4.03
CA TRP A 78 0.79 13.54 3.26
C TRP A 78 -0.72 13.69 3.30
N ILE A 79 -1.46 12.59 3.29
CA ILE A 79 -2.92 12.61 3.42
C ILE A 79 -3.32 13.21 4.77
N ALA A 80 -2.58 12.91 5.82
CA ALA A 80 -2.85 13.45 7.15
C ALA A 80 -2.73 14.97 7.23
N THR A 81 -2.07 15.62 6.27
CA THR A 81 -1.94 17.08 6.24
C THR A 81 -3.18 17.80 5.72
N PHE A 82 -4.10 17.07 5.08
CA PHE A 82 -5.34 17.65 4.55
C PHE A 82 -6.42 17.72 5.62
N GLU A 83 -7.43 18.54 5.36
CA GLU A 83 -8.59 18.63 6.23
C GLU A 83 -9.33 17.28 6.30
N PRO A 84 -9.93 16.92 7.46
CA PRO A 84 -10.60 15.62 7.60
C PRO A 84 -11.66 15.35 6.53
N ASP A 85 -12.41 16.36 6.12
CA ASP A 85 -13.44 16.20 5.09
C ASP A 85 -12.84 15.81 3.74
N LYS A 86 -11.73 16.45 3.36
CA LYS A 86 -11.01 16.12 2.13
C LYS A 86 -10.45 14.70 2.18
N GLN A 87 -9.89 14.30 3.31
CA GLN A 87 -9.39 12.95 3.51
C GLN A 87 -10.49 11.91 3.30
N LYS A 88 -11.66 12.14 3.89
CA LYS A 88 -12.80 11.22 3.77
C LYS A 88 -13.31 11.10 2.34
N VAL A 89 -13.40 12.21 1.63
CA VAL A 89 -13.86 12.24 0.24
C VAL A 89 -12.91 11.45 -0.65
N VAL A 90 -11.61 11.69 -0.52
CA VAL A 90 -10.59 11.02 -1.31
C VAL A 90 -10.57 9.52 -0.99
N ALA A 91 -10.63 9.16 0.30
CA ALA A 91 -10.68 7.76 0.73
C ALA A 91 -11.88 7.04 0.14
N TYR A 92 -13.05 7.64 0.20
CA TYR A 92 -14.27 7.05 -0.33
C TYR A 92 -14.18 6.84 -1.84
N TYR A 93 -13.72 7.84 -2.56
CA TYR A 93 -13.63 7.76 -4.03
C TYR A 93 -12.64 6.67 -4.48
N TYR A 94 -11.49 6.58 -3.85
CA TYR A 94 -10.45 5.63 -4.28
C TYR A 94 -10.60 4.23 -3.67
N ALA A 95 -11.51 4.04 -2.73
CA ALA A 95 -11.71 2.73 -2.12
C ALA A 95 -12.26 1.69 -3.10
N SER A 96 -13.01 2.11 -4.11
CA SER A 96 -13.61 1.21 -5.09
C SER A 96 -13.71 1.90 -6.44
N LYS A 97 -13.52 1.12 -7.52
CA LYS A 97 -13.69 1.61 -8.89
C LYS A 97 -15.16 1.91 -9.24
N SER A 98 -16.10 1.37 -8.48
CA SER A 98 -17.53 1.58 -8.72
C SER A 98 -18.06 2.90 -8.20
N VAL A 99 -17.26 3.67 -7.46
CA VAL A 99 -17.67 4.96 -6.89
C VAL A 99 -17.59 6.04 -7.97
N THR A 100 -18.69 6.75 -8.16
CA THR A 100 -18.77 7.87 -9.09
C THR A 100 -18.80 9.19 -8.31
N TRP A 101 -18.57 10.31 -9.00
CA TRP A 101 -18.64 11.62 -8.36
C TRP A 101 -20.05 11.96 -7.87
N VAL A 102 -21.08 11.42 -8.52
CA VAL A 102 -22.46 11.54 -8.03
C VAL A 102 -22.62 10.89 -6.66
N LYS A 103 -22.08 9.69 -6.50
CA LYS A 103 -22.12 8.98 -5.21
C LYS A 103 -21.35 9.73 -4.13
N VAL A 104 -20.18 10.28 -4.47
CA VAL A 104 -19.38 11.08 -3.54
C VAL A 104 -20.17 12.30 -3.07
N ALA A 105 -20.76 13.03 -4.01
CA ALA A 105 -21.55 14.21 -3.70
C ALA A 105 -22.72 13.89 -2.77
N GLN A 106 -23.41 12.79 -3.02
CA GLN A 106 -24.54 12.35 -2.20
C GLN A 106 -24.08 11.91 -0.80
N GLN A 107 -22.99 11.19 -0.73
CA GLN A 107 -22.47 10.65 0.54
C GLN A 107 -22.03 11.75 1.51
N PHE A 108 -21.40 12.80 0.98
CA PHE A 108 -20.80 13.86 1.80
C PHE A 108 -21.57 15.17 1.77
N HIS A 109 -22.72 15.20 1.07
CA HIS A 109 -23.57 16.38 0.96
C HIS A 109 -22.82 17.61 0.41
N ILE A 110 -22.01 17.38 -0.62
CA ILE A 110 -21.26 18.42 -1.33
C ILE A 110 -21.58 18.34 -2.82
N SER A 111 -21.20 19.37 -3.57
CA SER A 111 -21.34 19.32 -5.01
C SER A 111 -20.29 18.41 -5.64
N GLU A 112 -20.60 17.84 -6.80
CA GLU A 112 -19.63 17.06 -7.57
C GLU A 112 -18.38 17.91 -7.89
N ARG A 113 -18.59 19.17 -8.25
CA ARG A 113 -17.52 20.10 -8.55
C ARG A 113 -16.57 20.26 -7.36
N THR A 114 -17.10 20.41 -6.16
CA THR A 114 -16.29 20.52 -4.93
C THR A 114 -15.49 19.25 -4.71
N ALA A 115 -16.12 18.08 -4.83
CA ALA A 115 -15.43 16.80 -4.65
C ALA A 115 -14.28 16.64 -5.67
N ILE A 116 -14.50 16.97 -6.91
CA ILE A 116 -13.48 16.91 -7.97
C ILE A 116 -12.35 17.90 -7.68
N ALA A 117 -12.67 19.09 -7.21
CA ALA A 117 -11.67 20.10 -6.86
C ALA A 117 -10.79 19.62 -5.71
N TRP A 118 -11.36 19.02 -4.68
CA TRP A 118 -10.60 18.46 -3.56
C TRP A 118 -9.69 17.33 -4.01
N ARG A 119 -10.17 16.43 -4.85
CA ARG A 119 -9.34 15.38 -5.41
C ARG A 119 -8.18 15.95 -6.22
N THR A 120 -8.44 16.96 -7.03
CA THR A 120 -7.42 17.61 -7.86
C THR A 120 -6.35 18.27 -7.00
N GLU A 121 -6.74 18.92 -5.91
CA GLU A 121 -5.82 19.52 -4.94
C GLU A 121 -4.92 18.48 -4.30
N VAL A 122 -5.51 17.38 -3.83
CA VAL A 122 -4.76 16.29 -3.21
C VAL A 122 -3.77 15.69 -4.22
N LYS A 123 -4.19 15.43 -5.44
CA LYS A 123 -3.32 14.90 -6.49
C LYS A 123 -2.17 15.84 -6.82
N HIS A 124 -2.45 17.15 -6.88
CA HIS A 124 -1.43 18.14 -7.18
C HIS A 124 -0.31 18.13 -6.12
N ILE A 125 -0.69 18.12 -4.87
CA ILE A 125 0.28 18.11 -3.77
C ILE A 125 1.03 16.79 -3.71
N LEU A 126 0.35 15.66 -3.82
CA LEU A 126 1.01 14.35 -3.81
C LEU A 126 1.92 14.15 -5.02
N GLY A 127 1.55 14.68 -6.16
CA GLY A 127 2.40 14.64 -7.36
C GLY A 127 3.71 15.39 -7.20
N ALA A 128 3.73 16.40 -6.34
CA ALA A 128 4.95 17.18 -6.08
C ALA A 128 5.89 16.49 -5.08
N VAL A 129 5.36 15.63 -4.19
CA VAL A 129 6.13 15.02 -3.09
C VAL A 129 6.34 13.51 -3.24
N LEU A 130 5.54 12.85 -4.02
CA LEU A 130 5.71 11.44 -4.36
C LEU A 130 6.32 11.30 -5.74
#